data_5c88a1f3f30b9f00ff6414ac3d7bafe6
#
_entry.id   5c88a1f3f30b9f00ff6414ac3d7bafe6
#
_cell.length_a   1.000
_cell.length_b   1.000
_cell.length_c   1.000
_cell.angle_alpha   90.00
_cell.angle_beta   90.00
_cell.angle_gamma   90.00
#
_symmetry.space_group_name_H-M   'P 1'
#
loop_
_entity.id
_entity.type
_entity.pdbx_description
1 polymer ?
#
loop_
_entity_poly.entity_id
_entity_poly.type
_entity_poly.pdbx_seq_one_letter_code
_entity_poly.pdbx_strand_id
1 'polypeptide(L)'
;MSSLHSQVNDNTPVLVGCSQYLEKKGSEGLNYLDILTVACEKAIKDCDPKIDLKEHLDTISVIRFTGDTPNRDSVTTNHWGYSNMPRSLGNSLGISVPNEIYTTTGGNSPQLLLNEICNRIKDGEVSCALLTGGEALDTFVSRLKTGQDVSWGDDPGGEPESLGSLRDGGSEFERKHGIFEPSAVYPLFANSIRNSENKSSIEHMDDIGHLFSRFSEIASKNEYAWFKDHRTVEEIVEITPQNRMVGFPYTKYMNSIIRVNQS
;
A
#
# COMPACT_ATOMS: atom_id res chain seq x y z
N MET A 1 39.05 8.79 23.62
CA MET A 1 37.94 8.34 22.77
C MET A 1 37.10 9.57 22.44
N SER A 2 37.38 10.22 21.30
CA SER A 2 36.63 11.39 20.86
C SER A 2 35.26 10.92 20.38
N SER A 3 34.21 11.45 20.98
CA SER A 3 32.81 11.23 20.60
C SER A 3 32.61 11.69 19.14
N LEU A 4 32.48 10.73 18.24
CA LEU A 4 31.87 10.95 16.93
C LEU A 4 30.37 11.20 17.11
N HIS A 5 29.99 12.29 17.76
CA HIS A 5 28.73 12.92 17.51
C HIS A 5 28.91 13.66 16.18
N SER A 6 28.65 12.95 15.07
CA SER A 6 28.28 13.64 13.84
C SER A 6 27.13 14.56 14.21
N GLN A 7 27.34 15.86 14.09
CA GLN A 7 26.23 16.82 14.25
C GLN A 7 25.22 16.47 13.16
N VAL A 8 24.10 15.87 13.57
CA VAL A 8 22.96 15.67 12.70
C VAL A 8 22.46 17.07 12.35
N ASN A 9 22.28 17.36 11.07
CA ASN A 9 21.73 18.63 10.63
C ASN A 9 20.31 18.77 11.19
N ASP A 10 19.93 19.96 11.66
CA ASP A 10 18.62 20.25 12.25
C ASP A 10 17.45 19.89 11.29
N ASN A 11 17.67 19.96 9.99
CA ASN A 11 16.70 19.58 8.96
C ASN A 11 16.85 18.12 8.49
N THR A 12 17.52 17.26 9.24
CA THR A 12 17.59 15.83 8.90
C THR A 12 16.23 15.17 9.16
N PRO A 13 15.57 14.59 8.14
CA PRO A 13 14.31 13.89 8.35
C PRO A 13 14.50 12.72 9.32
N VAL A 14 13.60 12.59 10.29
CA VAL A 14 13.59 11.51 11.26
C VAL A 14 12.19 10.92 11.37
N LEU A 15 12.09 9.62 11.58
CA LEU A 15 10.82 8.96 11.86
C LEU A 15 10.58 9.01 13.38
N VAL A 16 9.46 9.62 13.79
CA VAL A 16 9.14 9.83 15.21
C VAL A 16 8.02 8.94 15.73
N GLY A 17 7.26 8.33 14.83
CA GLY A 17 6.21 7.37 15.17
C GLY A 17 5.81 6.58 13.94
N CYS A 18 5.46 5.32 14.11
CA CYS A 18 4.98 4.47 13.05
C CYS A 18 3.94 3.47 13.56
N SER A 19 3.07 3.04 12.67
CA SER A 19 2.11 1.99 12.99
C SER A 19 1.71 1.21 11.77
N GLN A 20 1.02 0.12 12.05
CA GLN A 20 0.31 -0.67 11.06
C GLN A 20 -1.03 -1.10 11.63
N TYR A 21 -2.06 -1.13 10.79
CA TYR A 21 -3.36 -1.64 11.16
C TYR A 21 -3.83 -2.69 10.14
N LEU A 22 -4.37 -3.77 10.65
CA LEU A 22 -4.98 -4.82 9.86
C LEU A 22 -6.34 -5.17 10.46
N GLU A 23 -7.38 -4.99 9.67
CA GLU A 23 -8.70 -5.48 10.01
C GLU A 23 -8.86 -6.92 9.53
N LYS A 24 -9.09 -7.85 10.46
CA LYS A 24 -9.24 -9.27 10.14
C LYS A 24 -10.60 -9.54 9.52
N LYS A 25 -10.66 -10.55 8.66
CA LYS A 25 -11.89 -11.02 8.05
C LYS A 25 -12.95 -11.35 9.11
N GLY A 26 -14.14 -10.77 8.93
CA GLY A 26 -15.27 -10.96 9.86
C GLY A 26 -15.31 -9.99 11.04
N SER A 27 -14.47 -8.97 11.05
CA SER A 27 -14.55 -7.83 11.96
C SER A 27 -15.65 -6.83 11.55
N GLU A 28 -15.67 -5.66 12.14
CA GLU A 28 -16.75 -4.66 12.00
C GLU A 28 -16.95 -4.13 10.56
N GLY A 29 -15.98 -4.33 9.69
CA GLY A 29 -16.04 -3.91 8.30
C GLY A 29 -15.86 -2.40 8.16
N LEU A 30 -14.74 -1.89 8.64
CA LEU A 30 -14.37 -0.49 8.55
C LEU A 30 -14.25 -0.04 7.09
N ASN A 31 -14.61 1.21 6.83
CA ASN A 31 -14.36 1.84 5.55
C ASN A 31 -12.90 2.31 5.43
N TYR A 32 -12.55 2.88 4.27
CA TYR A 32 -11.19 3.32 4.01
C TYR A 32 -10.72 4.41 4.98
N LEU A 33 -11.53 5.45 5.22
CA LEU A 33 -11.19 6.54 6.13
C LEU A 33 -11.01 6.05 7.58
N ASP A 34 -11.88 5.14 8.03
CA ASP A 34 -11.79 4.58 9.38
C ASP A 34 -10.48 3.81 9.58
N ILE A 35 -10.07 2.98 8.60
CA ILE A 35 -8.80 2.23 8.64
C ILE A 35 -7.61 3.18 8.72
N LEU A 36 -7.58 4.24 7.91
CA LEU A 36 -6.52 5.26 7.97
C LEU A 36 -6.51 5.96 9.33
N THR A 37 -7.69 6.34 9.84
CA THR A 37 -7.81 7.03 11.14
C THR A 37 -7.22 6.18 12.27
N VAL A 38 -7.58 4.90 12.33
CA VAL A 38 -7.05 3.98 13.35
C VAL A 38 -5.53 3.84 13.26
N ALA A 39 -5.00 3.68 12.03
CA ALA A 39 -3.56 3.57 11.85
C ALA A 39 -2.85 4.87 12.27
N CYS A 40 -3.34 6.02 11.83
CA CYS A 40 -2.74 7.32 12.16
C CYS A 40 -2.76 7.62 13.67
N GLU A 41 -3.87 7.32 14.36
CA GLU A 41 -3.93 7.47 15.82
C GLU A 41 -2.89 6.60 16.53
N LYS A 42 -2.66 5.38 16.05
CA LYS A 42 -1.61 4.52 16.60
C LYS A 42 -0.22 5.07 16.33
N ALA A 43 0.06 5.58 15.13
CA ALA A 43 1.34 6.19 14.80
C ALA A 43 1.61 7.44 15.64
N ILE A 44 0.60 8.27 15.87
CA ILE A 44 0.71 9.45 16.75
C ILE A 44 1.01 9.04 18.20
N LYS A 45 0.40 7.95 18.68
CA LYS A 45 0.65 7.41 20.03
C LYS A 45 1.99 6.71 20.19
N ASP A 46 2.61 6.27 19.10
CA ASP A 46 3.95 5.64 19.10
C ASP A 46 5.07 6.68 19.32
N CYS A 47 4.80 7.97 19.12
CA CYS A 47 5.70 9.05 19.45
C CYS A 47 5.91 9.18 20.97
N ASP A 48 6.99 9.87 21.37
CA ASP A 48 7.24 10.20 22.79
C ASP A 48 5.98 10.85 23.40
N PRO A 49 5.40 10.26 24.47
CA PRO A 49 4.16 10.74 25.09
C PRO A 49 4.26 12.15 25.71
N LYS A 50 5.45 12.70 25.80
CA LYS A 50 5.68 14.09 26.25
C LYS A 50 5.44 15.12 25.15
N ILE A 51 5.29 14.68 23.91
CA ILE A 51 5.09 15.53 22.74
C ILE A 51 3.65 15.35 22.26
N ASP A 52 2.88 16.43 22.24
CA ASP A 52 1.62 16.42 21.49
C ASP A 52 1.92 16.58 20.01
N LEU A 53 2.12 15.45 19.33
CA LEU A 53 2.49 15.43 17.92
C LEU A 53 1.45 16.14 17.04
N LYS A 54 0.17 16.15 17.44
CA LYS A 54 -0.90 16.81 16.67
C LYS A 54 -0.70 18.32 16.54
N GLU A 55 -0.13 18.96 17.56
CA GLU A 55 0.16 20.41 17.53
C GLU A 55 1.33 20.78 16.61
N HIS A 56 2.17 19.82 16.26
CA HIS A 56 3.35 20.01 15.42
C HIS A 56 3.15 19.67 13.95
N LEU A 57 2.06 18.96 13.62
CA LEU A 57 1.78 18.57 12.24
C LEU A 57 1.43 19.78 11.37
N ASP A 58 2.18 19.97 10.29
CA ASP A 58 1.91 20.97 9.26
C ASP A 58 1.52 20.37 7.91
N THR A 59 1.65 19.06 7.77
CA THR A 59 1.39 18.36 6.52
C THR A 59 0.66 17.03 6.79
N ILE A 60 -0.43 16.76 6.07
CA ILE A 60 -1.07 15.45 5.97
C ILE A 60 -0.98 14.97 4.53
N SER A 61 -0.41 13.79 4.35
CA SER A 61 -0.19 13.19 3.04
C SER A 61 -0.80 11.80 2.98
N VAL A 62 -1.66 11.56 1.99
CA VAL A 62 -2.35 10.29 1.82
C VAL A 62 -2.01 9.66 0.48
N ILE A 63 -1.67 8.39 0.49
CA ILE A 63 -1.51 7.60 -0.72
C ILE A 63 -2.89 7.23 -1.23
N ARG A 64 -3.19 7.59 -2.49
CA ARG A 64 -4.49 7.30 -3.11
C ARG A 64 -4.70 5.80 -3.21
N PHE A 65 -5.83 5.34 -2.70
CA PHE A 65 -6.21 3.93 -2.77
C PHE A 65 -6.80 3.56 -4.14
N THR A 66 -6.82 2.26 -4.43
CA THR A 66 -7.18 1.74 -5.75
C THR A 66 -8.59 2.15 -6.18
N GLY A 67 -9.54 2.19 -5.24
CA GLY A 67 -10.93 2.51 -5.52
C GLY A 67 -11.22 3.97 -5.89
N ASP A 68 -10.33 4.89 -5.51
CA ASP A 68 -10.45 6.33 -5.77
C ASP A 68 -9.53 6.81 -6.92
N THR A 69 -9.20 5.92 -7.84
CA THR A 69 -8.34 6.25 -8.99
C THR A 69 -9.14 6.99 -10.06
N PRO A 70 -8.78 8.24 -10.42
CA PRO A 70 -9.47 8.97 -11.48
C PRO A 70 -9.41 8.22 -12.83
N ASN A 71 -10.49 8.36 -13.62
CA ASN A 71 -10.59 7.82 -14.98
C ASN A 71 -10.39 6.30 -15.11
N ARG A 72 -10.62 5.54 -14.03
CA ARG A 72 -10.63 4.09 -14.10
C ARG A 72 -12.07 3.59 -14.15
N ASP A 73 -12.46 2.97 -15.26
CA ASP A 73 -13.73 2.24 -15.36
C ASP A 73 -13.68 1.02 -14.44
N SER A 74 -14.06 1.21 -13.20
CA SER A 74 -14.16 0.13 -12.23
C SER A 74 -15.46 0.24 -11.45
N VAL A 75 -15.93 -0.88 -10.92
CA VAL A 75 -17.11 -0.95 -10.06
C VAL A 75 -16.97 -0.02 -8.84
N THR A 76 -15.75 0.29 -8.43
CA THR A 76 -15.44 1.12 -7.28
C THR A 76 -15.66 2.61 -7.54
N THR A 77 -15.33 3.12 -8.72
CA THR A 77 -15.41 4.56 -9.03
C THR A 77 -16.82 5.16 -8.97
N ASN A 78 -17.86 4.32 -9.04
CA ASN A 78 -19.24 4.77 -8.92
C ASN A 78 -19.73 4.86 -7.46
N HIS A 79 -18.93 4.40 -6.51
CA HIS A 79 -19.33 4.29 -5.10
C HIS A 79 -18.44 5.09 -4.15
N TRP A 80 -17.26 5.51 -4.60
CA TRP A 80 -16.27 6.20 -3.78
C TRP A 80 -15.93 7.56 -4.37
N GLY A 81 -15.79 8.54 -3.53
CA GLY A 81 -15.41 9.88 -3.96
C GLY A 81 -14.95 10.72 -2.78
N TYR A 82 -13.65 10.79 -2.59
CA TYR A 82 -13.06 11.75 -1.66
C TYR A 82 -12.43 12.88 -2.45
N SER A 83 -13.03 14.07 -2.38
CA SER A 83 -12.47 15.24 -3.05
C SER A 83 -11.12 15.64 -2.44
N ASN A 84 -10.99 15.50 -1.12
CA ASN A 84 -9.78 15.83 -0.38
C ASN A 84 -9.59 14.86 0.81
N MET A 85 -9.06 13.66 0.55
CA MET A 85 -8.84 12.64 1.57
C MET A 85 -7.91 13.10 2.71
N PRO A 86 -6.81 13.84 2.48
CA PRO A 86 -6.00 14.41 3.57
C PRO A 86 -6.82 15.25 4.54
N ARG A 87 -7.73 16.08 4.05
CA ARG A 87 -8.60 16.91 4.89
C ARG A 87 -9.65 16.08 5.62
N SER A 88 -10.26 15.11 4.96
CA SER A 88 -11.21 14.18 5.61
C SER A 88 -10.54 13.44 6.77
N LEU A 89 -9.31 12.98 6.56
CA LEU A 89 -8.51 12.34 7.60
C LEU A 89 -8.16 13.32 8.72
N GLY A 90 -7.73 14.54 8.39
CA GLY A 90 -7.49 15.60 9.37
C GLY A 90 -8.71 15.86 10.25
N ASN A 91 -9.89 15.99 9.65
CA ASN A 91 -11.16 16.17 10.37
C ASN A 91 -11.44 15.00 11.33
N SER A 92 -11.23 13.75 10.90
CA SER A 92 -11.41 12.57 11.74
C SER A 92 -10.42 12.52 12.92
N LEU A 93 -9.22 13.03 12.74
CA LEU A 93 -8.18 13.09 13.78
C LEU A 93 -8.27 14.35 14.68
N GLY A 94 -9.14 15.32 14.33
CA GLY A 94 -9.19 16.63 14.97
C GLY A 94 -7.96 17.48 14.69
N ILE A 95 -7.39 17.38 13.48
CA ILE A 95 -6.16 18.08 13.06
C ILE A 95 -6.49 18.93 11.83
N SER A 96 -5.96 20.14 11.78
CA SER A 96 -6.00 21.00 10.59
C SER A 96 -4.60 21.43 10.22
N VAL A 97 -4.21 21.21 8.97
CA VAL A 97 -2.87 21.52 8.47
C VAL A 97 -2.93 22.44 7.25
N PRO A 98 -1.89 23.25 7.01
CA PRO A 98 -1.81 24.07 5.81
C PRO A 98 -1.50 23.26 4.53
N ASN A 99 -0.82 22.12 4.67
CA ASN A 99 -0.36 21.34 3.52
C ASN A 99 -1.09 19.99 3.45
N GLU A 100 -1.80 19.75 2.37
CA GLU A 100 -2.57 18.54 2.11
C GLU A 100 -2.12 17.93 0.80
N ILE A 101 -1.61 16.70 0.83
CA ILE A 101 -1.08 15.99 -0.35
C ILE A 101 -1.85 14.70 -0.57
N TYR A 102 -2.42 14.52 -1.74
CA TYR A 102 -3.09 13.29 -2.15
C TYR A 102 -2.41 12.74 -3.41
N THR A 103 -1.71 11.60 -3.27
CA THR A 103 -0.92 11.07 -4.37
C THR A 103 -1.78 10.49 -5.49
N THR A 104 -1.16 10.22 -6.63
CA THR A 104 -1.75 9.32 -7.63
C THR A 104 -1.64 7.87 -7.16
N THR A 105 -2.55 7.01 -7.64
CA THR A 105 -2.50 5.57 -7.34
C THR A 105 -1.30 4.93 -8.02
N GLY A 106 -0.53 4.14 -7.27
CA GLY A 106 0.60 3.40 -7.81
C GLY A 106 1.37 2.64 -6.72
N GLY A 107 1.90 1.47 -7.06
CA GLY A 107 2.70 0.67 -6.13
C GLY A 107 4.01 1.33 -5.69
N ASN A 108 4.47 2.33 -6.42
CA ASN A 108 5.64 3.16 -6.08
C ASN A 108 5.28 4.43 -5.28
N SER A 109 4.00 4.78 -5.16
CA SER A 109 3.56 6.02 -4.50
C SER A 109 4.00 6.12 -3.04
N PRO A 110 4.05 5.06 -2.22
CA PRO A 110 4.57 5.14 -0.87
C PRO A 110 6.02 5.64 -0.81
N GLN A 111 6.90 5.08 -1.64
CA GLN A 111 8.30 5.49 -1.67
C GLN A 111 8.49 6.88 -2.27
N LEU A 112 7.70 7.21 -3.30
CA LEU A 112 7.71 8.55 -3.90
C LEU A 112 7.32 9.60 -2.86
N LEU A 113 6.24 9.38 -2.12
CA LEU A 113 5.76 10.29 -1.09
C LEU A 113 6.77 10.46 0.03
N LEU A 114 7.34 9.36 0.53
CA LEU A 114 8.37 9.41 1.57
C LEU A 114 9.58 10.24 1.13
N ASN A 115 10.08 10.01 -0.08
CA ASN A 115 11.22 10.74 -0.63
C ASN A 115 10.91 12.25 -0.76
N GLU A 116 9.72 12.58 -1.25
CA GLU A 116 9.29 13.96 -1.42
C GLU A 116 9.22 14.68 -0.07
N ILE A 117 8.56 14.10 0.91
CA ILE A 117 8.45 14.69 2.25
C ILE A 117 9.83 14.83 2.91
N CYS A 118 10.71 13.84 2.78
CA CYS A 118 12.08 13.94 3.28
C CYS A 118 12.85 15.13 2.64
N ASN A 119 12.67 15.36 1.34
CA ASN A 119 13.27 16.51 0.67
C ASN A 119 12.69 17.83 1.18
N ARG A 120 11.38 17.93 1.32
CA ARG A 120 10.71 19.13 1.84
C ARG A 120 11.13 19.45 3.30
N ILE A 121 11.31 18.43 4.14
CA ILE A 121 11.85 18.63 5.50
C ILE A 121 13.28 19.14 5.44
N LYS A 122 14.12 18.52 4.62
CA LYS A 122 15.52 18.93 4.43
C LYS A 122 15.63 20.37 3.95
N ASP A 123 14.74 20.80 3.07
CA ASP A 123 14.73 22.15 2.48
C ASP A 123 14.00 23.16 3.39
N GLY A 124 13.45 22.73 4.52
CA GLY A 124 12.76 23.57 5.51
C GLY A 124 11.35 23.99 5.11
N GLU A 125 10.75 23.36 4.12
CA GLU A 125 9.38 23.64 3.65
C GLU A 125 8.32 22.92 4.51
N VAL A 126 8.68 21.81 5.12
CA VAL A 126 7.85 20.99 6.01
C VAL A 126 8.60 20.75 7.31
N SER A 127 7.91 20.87 8.43
CA SER A 127 8.49 20.58 9.75
C SER A 127 8.09 19.22 10.28
N CYS A 128 6.81 18.87 10.15
CA CYS A 128 6.28 17.60 10.65
C CYS A 128 5.13 17.11 9.76
N ALA A 129 5.27 15.92 9.20
CA ALA A 129 4.29 15.34 8.30
C ALA A 129 3.73 14.01 8.80
N LEU A 130 2.43 13.82 8.60
CA LEU A 130 1.75 12.54 8.73
C LEU A 130 1.59 11.92 7.34
N LEU A 131 2.19 10.73 7.14
CA LEU A 131 2.08 9.97 5.90
C LEU A 131 1.29 8.70 6.15
N THR A 132 0.31 8.42 5.31
CA THR A 132 -0.50 7.20 5.43
C THR A 132 -1.01 6.72 4.09
N GLY A 133 -1.45 5.48 4.06
CA GLY A 133 -2.13 4.85 2.94
C GLY A 133 -2.67 3.49 3.35
N GLY A 134 -3.64 2.99 2.62
CA GLY A 134 -4.24 1.69 2.94
C GLY A 134 -5.23 1.24 1.88
N GLU A 135 -5.89 0.12 2.15
CA GLU A 135 -6.94 -0.45 1.32
C GLU A 135 -8.05 -1.06 2.17
N ALA A 136 -9.31 -0.92 1.75
CA ALA A 136 -10.48 -1.50 2.40
C ALA A 136 -11.30 -2.38 1.43
N LEU A 137 -10.62 -3.04 0.49
CA LEU A 137 -11.24 -3.80 -0.60
C LEU A 137 -12.03 -5.01 -0.12
N ASP A 138 -11.64 -5.65 0.99
CA ASP A 138 -12.38 -6.80 1.50
C ASP A 138 -13.74 -6.38 2.07
N THR A 139 -13.79 -5.31 2.85
CA THR A 139 -15.04 -4.73 3.34
C THR A 139 -15.93 -4.29 2.19
N PHE A 140 -15.38 -3.55 1.23
CA PHE A 140 -16.13 -3.09 0.07
C PHE A 140 -16.81 -4.22 -0.68
N VAL A 141 -16.04 -5.24 -1.09
CA VAL A 141 -16.59 -6.39 -1.83
C VAL A 141 -17.56 -7.20 -1.00
N SER A 142 -17.32 -7.34 0.30
CA SER A 142 -18.22 -8.07 1.20
C SER A 142 -19.56 -7.36 1.35
N ARG A 143 -19.56 -6.05 1.57
CA ARG A 143 -20.78 -5.23 1.64
C ARG A 143 -21.54 -5.21 0.32
N LEU A 144 -20.83 -5.03 -0.81
CA LEU A 144 -21.45 -5.07 -2.14
C LEU A 144 -22.20 -6.39 -2.40
N LYS A 145 -21.59 -7.53 -2.01
CA LYS A 145 -22.21 -8.85 -2.16
C LYS A 145 -23.44 -9.05 -1.27
N THR A 146 -23.51 -8.38 -0.14
CA THR A 146 -24.62 -8.49 0.82
C THR A 146 -25.66 -7.38 0.64
N GLY A 147 -25.50 -6.49 -0.36
CA GLY A 147 -26.41 -5.38 -0.62
C GLY A 147 -26.34 -4.28 0.44
N GLN A 148 -25.26 -4.22 1.21
CA GLN A 148 -25.03 -3.15 2.18
C GLN A 148 -24.48 -1.90 1.48
N ASP A 149 -24.67 -0.73 2.11
CA ASP A 149 -24.17 0.54 1.59
C ASP A 149 -22.63 0.56 1.51
N VAL A 150 -22.15 1.01 0.36
CA VAL A 150 -20.73 1.20 0.03
C VAL A 150 -20.47 2.59 -0.55
N SER A 151 -21.38 3.53 -0.31
CA SER A 151 -21.23 4.93 -0.70
C SER A 151 -20.25 5.62 0.24
N TRP A 152 -18.97 5.39 0.00
CA TRP A 152 -17.89 5.98 0.79
C TRP A 152 -17.34 7.21 0.09
N GLY A 153 -17.16 8.25 0.85
CA GLY A 153 -16.62 9.50 0.33
C GLY A 153 -17.19 10.70 1.06
N ASP A 154 -16.54 11.81 0.90
CA ASP A 154 -17.01 13.11 1.33
C ASP A 154 -16.40 14.23 0.49
N ASP A 155 -16.90 15.42 0.70
CA ASP A 155 -16.37 16.66 0.12
C ASP A 155 -16.11 17.66 1.25
N PRO A 156 -14.98 17.58 1.94
CA PRO A 156 -14.62 18.51 3.00
C PRO A 156 -14.18 19.88 2.46
N GLY A 157 -14.19 20.07 1.16
CA GLY A 157 -13.72 21.25 0.45
C GLY A 157 -12.20 21.35 0.32
N GLY A 158 -11.75 22.36 -0.42
CA GLY A 158 -10.34 22.57 -0.76
C GLY A 158 -9.83 21.58 -1.80
N GLU A 159 -8.65 21.87 -2.32
CA GLU A 159 -7.98 21.03 -3.31
C GLU A 159 -6.62 20.63 -2.75
N PRO A 160 -6.36 19.32 -2.52
CA PRO A 160 -5.06 18.87 -2.08
C PRO A 160 -4.05 18.96 -3.22
N GLU A 161 -2.79 19.15 -2.88
CA GLU A 161 -1.71 18.99 -3.86
C GLU A 161 -1.72 17.55 -4.41
N SER A 162 -1.67 17.42 -5.74
CA SER A 162 -1.57 16.11 -6.39
C SER A 162 -0.11 15.75 -6.64
N LEU A 163 0.38 14.68 -6.00
CA LEU A 163 1.74 14.20 -6.18
C LEU A 163 1.74 12.89 -6.97
N GLY A 164 2.58 12.81 -8.00
CA GLY A 164 2.74 11.62 -8.82
C GLY A 164 2.33 11.83 -10.28
N SER A 165 2.20 10.76 -11.03
CA SER A 165 1.88 10.80 -12.45
C SER A 165 0.71 9.85 -12.76
N LEU A 166 -0.26 10.34 -13.52
CA LEU A 166 -1.34 9.53 -14.08
C LEU A 166 -0.93 8.80 -15.37
N ARG A 167 0.37 8.79 -15.69
CA ARG A 167 0.87 8.09 -16.86
C ARG A 167 0.60 6.59 -16.76
N ASP A 168 -0.01 6.03 -17.78
CA ASP A 168 -0.21 4.59 -17.89
C ASP A 168 1.12 3.82 -17.90
N GLY A 169 1.15 2.70 -17.17
CA GLY A 169 2.31 1.80 -17.12
C GLY A 169 2.53 0.97 -18.38
N GLY A 170 1.62 1.00 -19.34
CA GLY A 170 1.69 0.26 -20.61
C GLY A 170 1.18 1.06 -21.79
N SER A 171 1.74 0.79 -22.97
CA SER A 171 1.30 1.37 -24.23
C SER A 171 -0.01 0.74 -24.72
N GLU A 172 -0.70 1.41 -25.64
CA GLU A 172 -1.89 0.85 -26.29
C GLU A 172 -1.57 -0.45 -27.04
N PHE A 173 -0.37 -0.56 -27.61
CA PHE A 173 0.09 -1.76 -28.28
C PHE A 173 0.20 -2.95 -27.29
N GLU A 174 0.81 -2.73 -26.14
CA GLU A 174 0.94 -3.75 -25.08
C GLU A 174 -0.45 -4.20 -24.58
N ARG A 175 -1.37 -3.26 -24.36
CA ARG A 175 -2.75 -3.55 -23.97
C ARG A 175 -3.47 -4.43 -24.98
N LYS A 176 -3.35 -4.12 -26.29
CA LYS A 176 -3.94 -4.94 -27.38
C LYS A 176 -3.44 -6.38 -27.39
N HIS A 177 -2.23 -6.62 -26.85
CA HIS A 177 -1.63 -7.95 -26.74
C HIS A 177 -1.84 -8.60 -25.35
N GLY A 178 -2.67 -8.01 -24.51
CA GLY A 178 -2.97 -8.54 -23.17
C GLY A 178 -1.82 -8.33 -22.16
N ILE A 179 -0.82 -7.53 -22.47
CA ILE A 179 0.32 -7.22 -21.60
C ILE A 179 -0.04 -5.98 -20.79
N PHE A 180 -0.88 -6.17 -19.79
CA PHE A 180 -1.31 -5.09 -18.89
C PHE A 180 -1.45 -5.55 -17.45
N GLU A 181 -2.12 -6.66 -17.24
CA GLU A 181 -2.34 -7.19 -15.89
C GLU A 181 -1.03 -7.74 -15.30
N PRO A 182 -0.78 -7.54 -14.00
CA PRO A 182 0.42 -8.06 -13.32
C PRO A 182 0.62 -9.57 -13.54
N SER A 183 -0.48 -10.33 -13.58
CA SER A 183 -0.46 -11.78 -13.85
C SER A 183 0.05 -12.16 -15.26
N ALA A 184 0.06 -11.24 -16.20
CA ALA A 184 0.64 -11.42 -17.53
C ALA A 184 2.06 -10.83 -17.62
N VAL A 185 2.31 -9.71 -16.97
CA VAL A 185 3.56 -8.94 -17.07
C VAL A 185 4.69 -9.57 -16.25
N TYR A 186 4.44 -9.93 -14.99
CA TYR A 186 5.48 -10.53 -14.13
C TYR A 186 6.06 -11.84 -14.65
N PRO A 187 5.27 -12.75 -15.24
CA PRO A 187 5.81 -13.95 -15.90
C PRO A 187 6.81 -13.65 -17.00
N LEU A 188 6.61 -12.58 -17.77
CA LEU A 188 7.57 -12.18 -18.84
C LEU A 188 8.92 -11.79 -18.22
N PHE A 189 8.92 -10.97 -17.17
CA PHE A 189 10.14 -10.60 -16.46
C PHE A 189 10.82 -11.81 -15.82
N ALA A 190 10.07 -12.66 -15.13
CA ALA A 190 10.60 -13.86 -14.50
C ALA A 190 11.29 -14.80 -15.52
N ASN A 191 10.66 -15.01 -16.70
CA ASN A 191 11.26 -15.81 -17.75
C ASN A 191 12.48 -15.15 -18.40
N SER A 192 12.52 -13.82 -18.49
CA SER A 192 13.70 -13.09 -18.96
C SER A 192 14.88 -13.28 -17.98
N ILE A 193 14.63 -13.18 -16.67
CA ILE A 193 15.64 -13.43 -15.64
C ILE A 193 16.12 -14.88 -15.73
N ARG A 194 15.21 -15.85 -15.76
CA ARG A 194 15.53 -17.26 -15.92
C ARG A 194 16.48 -17.50 -17.12
N ASN A 195 16.15 -16.91 -18.25
CA ASN A 195 16.98 -17.06 -19.46
C ASN A 195 18.36 -16.42 -19.30
N SER A 196 18.48 -15.26 -18.65
CA SER A 196 19.75 -14.59 -18.41
C SER A 196 20.65 -15.40 -17.46
N GLU A 197 20.05 -16.17 -16.55
CA GLU A 197 20.73 -17.06 -15.62
C GLU A 197 21.02 -18.45 -16.21
N ASN A 198 20.62 -18.73 -17.43
CA ASN A 198 20.72 -20.03 -18.11
C ASN A 198 20.08 -21.19 -17.32
N LYS A 199 19.02 -20.90 -16.58
CA LYS A 199 18.28 -21.90 -15.79
C LYS A 199 17.21 -22.60 -16.62
N SER A 200 17.05 -23.89 -16.40
CA SER A 200 15.87 -24.62 -16.87
C SER A 200 14.59 -24.15 -16.20
N SER A 201 13.45 -24.51 -16.75
CA SER A 201 12.14 -24.19 -16.13
C SER A 201 11.96 -24.85 -14.76
N ILE A 202 12.53 -26.03 -14.57
CA ILE A 202 12.47 -26.79 -13.30
C ILE A 202 13.29 -26.08 -12.23
N GLU A 203 14.55 -25.75 -12.51
CA GLU A 203 15.43 -25.05 -11.58
C GLU A 203 14.86 -23.69 -11.16
N HIS A 204 14.33 -22.94 -12.12
CA HIS A 204 13.72 -21.64 -11.84
C HIS A 204 12.46 -21.75 -10.98
N MET A 205 11.62 -22.76 -11.22
CA MET A 205 10.43 -23.02 -10.42
C MET A 205 10.80 -23.41 -8.98
N ASP A 206 11.85 -24.18 -8.80
CA ASP A 206 12.38 -24.57 -7.49
C ASP A 206 12.91 -23.36 -6.72
N ASP A 207 13.73 -22.52 -7.33
CA ASP A 207 14.26 -21.28 -6.74
C ASP A 207 13.13 -20.36 -6.25
N ILE A 208 12.13 -20.15 -7.09
CA ILE A 208 10.96 -19.33 -6.75
C ILE A 208 10.14 -20.00 -5.64
N GLY A 209 10.00 -21.30 -5.69
CA GLY A 209 9.34 -22.07 -4.63
C GLY A 209 10.01 -21.87 -3.27
N HIS A 210 11.32 -21.92 -3.21
CA HIS A 210 12.10 -21.63 -1.99
C HIS A 210 11.86 -20.19 -1.50
N LEU A 211 11.90 -19.21 -2.37
CA LEU A 211 11.63 -17.80 -2.02
C LEU A 211 10.25 -17.63 -1.40
N PHE A 212 9.20 -18.16 -2.03
CA PHE A 212 7.83 -18.00 -1.53
C PHE A 212 7.54 -18.88 -0.30
N SER A 213 8.18 -20.03 -0.16
CA SER A 213 8.15 -20.81 1.08
C SER A 213 8.71 -19.99 2.25
N ARG A 214 9.85 -19.32 2.05
CA ARG A 214 10.44 -18.43 3.05
C ARG A 214 9.53 -17.24 3.37
N PHE A 215 8.88 -16.64 2.38
CA PHE A 215 7.88 -15.59 2.62
C PHE A 215 6.73 -16.10 3.48
N SER A 216 6.20 -17.29 3.20
CA SER A 216 5.13 -17.88 4.00
C SER A 216 5.55 -18.19 5.44
N GLU A 217 6.79 -18.62 5.66
CA GLU A 217 7.35 -18.81 7.00
C GLU A 217 7.39 -17.51 7.79
N ILE A 218 7.85 -16.40 7.16
CA ILE A 218 7.87 -15.09 7.82
C ILE A 218 6.44 -14.61 8.09
N ALA A 219 5.54 -14.75 7.11
CA ALA A 219 4.15 -14.38 7.24
C ALA A 219 3.44 -15.12 8.39
N SER A 220 3.78 -16.40 8.63
CA SER A 220 3.18 -17.19 9.72
C SER A 220 3.44 -16.60 11.11
N LYS A 221 4.52 -15.85 11.27
CA LYS A 221 4.96 -15.21 12.51
C LYS A 221 4.60 -13.73 12.58
N ASN A 222 4.13 -13.13 11.48
CA ASN A 222 3.77 -11.71 11.40
C ASN A 222 2.29 -11.51 11.79
N GLU A 223 2.02 -10.75 12.82
CA GLU A 223 0.64 -10.48 13.28
C GLU A 223 -0.23 -9.78 12.23
N TYR A 224 0.37 -9.01 11.34
CA TYR A 224 -0.29 -8.27 10.25
C TYR A 224 -0.43 -9.08 8.96
N ALA A 225 0.02 -10.33 8.92
CA ALA A 225 -0.18 -11.14 7.72
C ALA A 225 -1.60 -11.70 7.63
N TRP A 226 -2.19 -11.64 6.43
CA TRP A 226 -3.49 -12.24 6.12
C TRP A 226 -3.42 -13.77 6.08
N PHE A 227 -2.35 -14.31 5.48
CA PHE A 227 -2.10 -15.74 5.41
C PHE A 227 -0.99 -16.10 6.38
N LYS A 228 -1.34 -16.97 7.34
CA LYS A 228 -0.41 -17.41 8.40
C LYS A 228 0.00 -18.87 8.26
N ASP A 229 -0.36 -19.51 7.18
CA ASP A 229 0.01 -20.90 6.92
C ASP A 229 1.41 -20.93 6.31
N HIS A 230 2.39 -21.47 7.05
CA HIS A 230 3.67 -21.82 6.47
C HIS A 230 3.49 -22.94 5.46
N ARG A 231 3.99 -22.73 4.24
CA ARG A 231 3.91 -23.70 3.14
C ARG A 231 5.28 -24.18 2.75
N THR A 232 5.40 -25.49 2.48
CA THR A 232 6.65 -26.05 1.96
C THR A 232 6.86 -25.65 0.49
N VAL A 233 8.07 -25.89 -0.01
CA VAL A 233 8.39 -25.64 -1.43
C VAL A 233 7.46 -26.44 -2.33
N GLU A 234 7.27 -27.73 -2.01
CA GLU A 234 6.40 -28.64 -2.77
C GLU A 234 4.97 -28.14 -2.83
N GLU A 235 4.38 -27.72 -1.70
CA GLU A 235 3.02 -27.17 -1.65
C GLU A 235 2.88 -25.90 -2.51
N ILE A 236 3.93 -25.08 -2.57
CA ILE A 236 3.92 -23.83 -3.35
C ILE A 236 4.03 -24.08 -4.85
N VAL A 237 4.87 -25.04 -5.27
CA VAL A 237 5.10 -25.30 -6.70
C VAL A 237 4.11 -26.30 -7.30
N GLU A 238 3.53 -27.17 -6.49
CA GLU A 238 2.57 -28.17 -6.96
C GLU A 238 1.30 -27.53 -7.53
N ILE A 239 0.93 -27.94 -8.74
CA ILE A 239 -0.29 -27.45 -9.40
C ILE A 239 -1.46 -28.32 -9.00
N THR A 240 -2.37 -27.74 -8.24
CA THR A 240 -3.61 -28.38 -7.77
C THR A 240 -4.83 -27.52 -8.12
N PRO A 241 -6.07 -28.03 -7.98
CA PRO A 241 -7.26 -27.19 -8.12
C PRO A 241 -7.28 -25.96 -7.20
N GLN A 242 -6.66 -26.04 -6.01
CA GLN A 242 -6.53 -24.96 -5.04
C GLN A 242 -5.37 -24.03 -5.37
N ASN A 243 -4.29 -24.59 -5.94
CA ASN A 243 -3.05 -23.88 -6.31
C ASN A 243 -2.82 -23.96 -7.84
N ARG A 244 -3.73 -23.43 -8.62
CA ARG A 244 -3.62 -23.44 -10.08
C ARG A 244 -2.45 -22.56 -10.57
N MET A 245 -1.92 -22.90 -11.73
CA MET A 245 -1.01 -22.00 -12.46
C MET A 245 -1.73 -20.70 -12.83
N VAL A 246 -1.11 -19.57 -12.55
CA VAL A 246 -1.59 -18.23 -12.94
C VAL A 246 -0.89 -17.80 -14.23
N GLY A 247 0.43 -17.87 -14.24
CA GLY A 247 1.30 -17.60 -15.40
C GLY A 247 2.70 -18.06 -15.02
N PHE A 248 3.28 -18.99 -15.83
CA PHE A 248 4.58 -19.58 -15.48
C PHE A 248 5.65 -18.50 -15.18
N PRO A 249 6.36 -18.58 -14.05
CA PRO A 249 6.43 -19.68 -13.06
C PRO A 249 5.44 -19.58 -11.89
N TYR A 250 4.53 -18.63 -11.88
CA TYR A 250 3.70 -18.31 -10.73
C TYR A 250 2.47 -19.18 -10.60
N THR A 251 2.36 -19.87 -9.47
CA THR A 251 1.12 -20.50 -9.01
C THR A 251 0.26 -19.50 -8.24
N LYS A 252 -0.98 -19.86 -7.92
CA LYS A 252 -1.88 -19.01 -7.13
C LYS A 252 -1.30 -18.67 -5.74
N TYR A 253 -0.56 -19.56 -5.11
CA TYR A 253 0.07 -19.30 -3.81
C TYR A 253 1.24 -18.31 -3.89
N MET A 254 1.87 -18.18 -5.04
CA MET A 254 2.93 -17.19 -5.30
C MET A 254 2.36 -15.83 -5.75
N ASN A 255 1.17 -15.80 -6.34
CA ASN A 255 0.59 -14.61 -6.94
C ASN A 255 -0.90 -14.50 -6.60
N SER A 256 -1.17 -14.28 -5.33
CA SER A 256 -2.54 -14.03 -4.88
C SER A 256 -2.80 -12.53 -4.87
N ILE A 257 -3.77 -12.10 -5.69
CA ILE A 257 -4.39 -10.79 -5.48
C ILE A 257 -5.21 -10.91 -4.20
N ILE A 258 -4.75 -10.26 -3.17
CA ILE A 258 -5.35 -10.29 -1.85
C ILE A 258 -6.24 -9.07 -1.72
N ARG A 259 -7.51 -9.30 -1.40
CA ARG A 259 -8.39 -8.25 -0.93
C ARG A 259 -8.12 -8.05 0.55
N VAL A 260 -7.68 -6.87 0.90
CA VAL A 260 -7.24 -6.55 2.26
C VAL A 260 -7.96 -5.34 2.83
N ASN A 261 -8.00 -5.26 4.14
CA ASN A 261 -8.34 -4.08 4.92
C ASN A 261 -7.14 -3.78 5.81
N GLN A 262 -6.29 -2.89 5.35
CA GLN A 262 -5.05 -2.58 6.06
C GLN A 262 -4.57 -1.14 5.77
N SER A 263 -3.85 -0.60 6.70
CA SER A 263 -3.11 0.65 6.59
C SER A 263 -1.79 0.57 7.34
#